data_7f7c4c698e2c7233d4f83ad903a59572
#
_entry.id   7f7c4c698e2c7233d4f83ad903a59572
#
_cell.length_a   1.000
_cell.length_b   1.000
_cell.length_c   1.000
_cell.angle_alpha   90.00
_cell.angle_beta   90.00
_cell.angle_gamma   90.00
#
_symmetry.space_group_name_H-M   'P 1'
#
loop_
_entity.id
_entity.type
_entity.pdbx_description
1 polymer ?
#
loop_
_entity_poly.entity_id
_entity_poly.type
_entity_poly.pdbx_seq_one_letter_code
_entity_poly.pdbx_strand_id
1 'polypeptide(L)'
;MLQIISGKFFEDGEIVHNECNGVLYSNVAFHSMHPIEYENIKINTVDWYPGYPCYVISYDNCIEHTHKTSILVKIGDNVVIEQLKYILSFSLNAIFDESASVIENLCRRGNAHDNYISSYVTETFDKERNFTREDWEYSIQFYKKMMHLARDEYKIVMRCLAAYHASFSVFSKDISLSYSILVYALETLSENFD
;
A
#
# COMPACT_ATOMS: atom_id res chain seq x y z
N MET A 1 1.32 12.31 -3.29
CA MET A 1 2.32 11.39 -2.72
C MET A 1 2.26 11.48 -1.21
N LEU A 2 2.31 10.35 -0.52
CA LEU A 2 2.19 10.26 0.95
C LEU A 2 3.10 11.24 1.70
N GLN A 3 4.31 11.49 1.20
CA GLN A 3 5.22 12.48 1.80
C GLN A 3 4.65 13.91 1.86
N ILE A 4 3.63 14.23 1.06
CA ILE A 4 3.02 15.57 1.03
C ILE A 4 2.08 15.78 2.21
N ILE A 5 1.46 14.71 2.72
CA ILE A 5 0.47 14.81 3.81
C ILE A 5 1.09 15.41 5.08
N SER A 6 2.37 15.16 5.34
CA SER A 6 3.08 15.64 6.53
C SER A 6 4.00 16.84 6.25
N GLY A 7 4.11 17.28 4.99
CA GLY A 7 5.06 18.33 4.58
C GLY A 7 4.45 19.73 4.58
N LYS A 8 5.26 20.72 4.99
CA LYS A 8 5.00 22.13 4.75
C LYS A 8 5.85 22.60 3.58
N PHE A 9 5.22 23.04 2.49
CA PHE A 9 5.88 23.44 1.25
C PHE A 9 6.17 24.92 1.18
N PHE A 10 5.33 25.74 1.80
CA PHE A 10 5.46 27.20 1.79
C PHE A 10 5.76 27.70 3.19
N GLU A 11 6.69 28.66 3.31
CA GLU A 11 7.00 29.29 4.60
C GLU A 11 5.81 30.09 5.16
N ASP A 12 5.04 30.71 4.26
CA ASP A 12 3.87 31.55 4.53
C ASP A 12 2.54 30.87 4.15
N GLY A 13 2.57 29.55 3.94
CA GLY A 13 1.38 28.81 3.53
C GLY A 13 0.42 28.61 4.70
N GLU A 14 -0.86 28.78 4.41
CA GLU A 14 -1.93 28.34 5.30
C GLU A 14 -2.24 26.85 5.05
N ILE A 15 -2.31 26.10 6.14
CA ILE A 15 -2.66 24.68 6.09
C ILE A 15 -4.11 24.52 6.52
N VAL A 16 -4.90 23.95 5.63
CA VAL A 16 -6.27 23.51 5.91
C VAL A 16 -6.25 22.01 6.11
N HIS A 17 -6.69 21.59 7.27
CA HIS A 17 -6.81 20.17 7.62
C HIS A 17 -8.12 19.60 7.11
N ASN A 18 -8.05 18.46 6.44
CA ASN A 18 -9.21 17.75 5.90
C ASN A 18 -9.10 16.28 6.27
N GLU A 19 -9.93 15.84 7.20
CA GLU A 19 -9.99 14.44 7.60
C GLU A 19 -10.59 13.61 6.46
N CYS A 20 -9.83 12.63 5.99
CA CYS A 20 -10.20 11.74 4.90
C CYS A 20 -10.19 10.30 5.38
N ASN A 21 -11.06 9.49 4.77
CA ASN A 21 -11.13 8.07 5.04
C ASN A 21 -11.06 7.28 3.74
N GLY A 22 -10.43 6.12 3.81
CA GLY A 22 -10.37 5.15 2.73
C GLY A 22 -10.51 3.74 3.26
N VAL A 23 -10.62 2.79 2.36
CA VAL A 23 -10.77 1.37 2.70
C VAL A 23 -9.82 0.55 1.86
N LEU A 24 -9.14 -0.40 2.50
CA LEU A 24 -8.40 -1.46 1.83
C LEU A 24 -8.90 -2.82 2.33
N TYR A 25 -8.97 -3.76 1.42
CA TYR A 25 -9.22 -5.17 1.70
C TYR A 25 -7.93 -5.95 1.61
N SER A 26 -7.81 -7.04 2.36
CA SER A 26 -6.67 -7.95 2.29
C SER A 26 -7.12 -9.41 2.39
N ASN A 27 -6.26 -10.31 1.94
CA ASN A 27 -6.43 -11.74 2.18
C ASN A 27 -6.01 -12.18 3.58
N VAL A 28 -5.35 -11.30 4.34
CA VAL A 28 -4.80 -11.61 5.67
C VAL A 28 -5.48 -10.76 6.72
N ALA A 29 -5.87 -11.36 7.83
CA ALA A 29 -6.54 -10.70 8.94
C ALA A 29 -5.55 -10.25 10.02
N PHE A 30 -5.95 -9.21 10.75
CA PHE A 30 -5.31 -8.82 12.01
C PHE A 30 -6.37 -8.31 12.97
N HIS A 31 -6.45 -8.94 14.11
CA HIS A 31 -7.42 -8.58 15.16
C HIS A 31 -6.76 -7.64 16.15
N SER A 32 -7.14 -6.39 16.14
CA SER A 32 -6.69 -5.41 17.12
C SER A 32 -7.83 -4.56 17.64
N MET A 33 -7.85 -4.31 18.95
CA MET A 33 -8.79 -3.39 19.59
C MET A 33 -8.38 -1.92 19.39
N HIS A 34 -7.14 -1.67 19.00
CA HIS A 34 -6.60 -0.31 18.85
C HIS A 34 -6.17 -0.08 17.40
N PRO A 35 -6.30 1.16 16.92
CA PRO A 35 -5.77 1.53 15.62
C PRO A 35 -4.28 1.25 15.51
N ILE A 36 -3.83 0.89 14.31
CA ILE A 36 -2.42 0.85 13.96
C ILE A 36 -2.05 2.23 13.46
N GLU A 37 -1.04 2.84 14.06
CA GLU A 37 -0.66 4.21 13.77
C GLU A 37 0.62 4.27 12.93
N TYR A 38 0.52 4.95 11.78
CA TYR A 38 1.62 5.30 10.90
C TYR A 38 1.72 6.83 10.89
N GLU A 39 2.36 7.42 11.88
CA GLU A 39 2.52 8.87 12.05
C GLU A 39 1.23 9.69 11.79
N ASN A 40 0.91 9.94 10.53
CA ASN A 40 -0.23 10.72 10.05
C ASN A 40 -1.41 9.88 9.53
N ILE A 41 -1.33 8.55 9.63
CA ILE A 41 -2.35 7.61 9.16
C ILE A 41 -2.72 6.68 10.30
N LYS A 42 -4.02 6.45 10.46
CA LYS A 42 -4.57 5.45 11.39
C LYS A 42 -5.29 4.38 10.61
N ILE A 43 -4.99 3.12 10.92
CA ILE A 43 -5.62 1.96 10.31
C ILE A 43 -6.41 1.23 11.38
N ASN A 44 -7.72 1.15 11.18
CA ASN A 44 -8.62 0.36 12.00
C ASN A 44 -8.91 -0.95 11.29
N THR A 45 -8.74 -2.05 11.99
CA THR A 45 -9.10 -3.36 11.48
C THR A 45 -10.59 -3.60 11.71
N VAL A 46 -11.29 -4.02 10.67
CA VAL A 46 -12.69 -4.40 10.75
C VAL A 46 -12.79 -5.85 10.30
N ASP A 47 -13.25 -6.70 11.20
CA ASP A 47 -13.27 -8.16 10.99
C ASP A 47 -14.15 -8.62 9.84
N TRP A 48 -14.79 -7.65 9.11
CA TRP A 48 -15.92 -8.08 8.33
C TRP A 48 -16.32 -7.17 7.18
N TYR A 49 -16.09 -7.60 5.95
CA TYR A 49 -16.93 -7.26 4.81
C TYR A 49 -16.50 -8.00 3.55
N PRO A 50 -17.37 -8.41 2.69
CA PRO A 50 -18.02 -9.70 2.47
C PRO A 50 -16.99 -10.85 2.34
N GLY A 51 -16.51 -11.36 3.49
CA GLY A 51 -15.65 -12.54 3.55
C GLY A 51 -14.15 -12.30 3.49
N TYR A 52 -13.70 -11.04 3.41
CA TYR A 52 -12.28 -10.65 3.50
C TYR A 52 -12.07 -9.58 4.56
N PRO A 53 -10.92 -9.59 5.24
CA PRO A 53 -10.55 -8.54 6.19
C PRO A 53 -10.58 -7.16 5.53
N CYS A 54 -11.16 -6.20 6.25
CA CYS A 54 -11.31 -4.83 5.82
C CYS A 54 -10.52 -3.92 6.76
N TYR A 55 -9.76 -3.01 6.19
CA TYR A 55 -8.94 -2.04 6.90
C TYR A 55 -9.44 -0.64 6.57
N VAL A 56 -10.02 0.03 7.56
CA VAL A 56 -10.46 1.42 7.44
C VAL A 56 -9.30 2.34 7.77
N ILE A 57 -8.95 3.19 6.83
CA ILE A 57 -7.81 4.08 6.89
C ILE A 57 -8.33 5.49 7.09
N SER A 58 -7.89 6.16 8.16
CA SER A 58 -8.18 7.56 8.44
C SER A 58 -6.88 8.35 8.37
N TYR A 59 -6.88 9.49 7.71
CA TYR A 59 -5.72 10.36 7.59
C TYR A 59 -6.12 11.82 7.43
N ASP A 60 -5.22 12.71 7.84
CA ASP A 60 -5.37 14.14 7.63
C ASP A 60 -4.72 14.55 6.30
N ASN A 61 -5.55 14.92 5.33
CA ASN A 61 -5.08 15.43 4.06
C ASN A 61 -4.87 16.95 4.16
N CYS A 62 -3.63 17.34 4.43
CA CYS A 62 -3.25 18.74 4.52
C CYS A 62 -3.30 19.41 3.15
N ILE A 63 -4.10 20.46 3.05
CA ILE A 63 -4.16 21.33 1.87
C ILE A 63 -3.41 22.60 2.22
N GLU A 64 -2.32 22.86 1.53
CA GLU A 64 -1.50 24.05 1.75
C GLU A 64 -1.66 25.02 0.58
N HIS A 65 -1.90 26.27 0.88
CA HIS A 65 -1.92 27.33 -0.13
C HIS A 65 -1.09 28.54 0.31
N THR A 66 -0.52 29.24 -0.65
CA THR A 66 0.17 30.50 -0.43
C THR A 66 -0.60 31.66 -1.03
N HIS A 67 -0.71 32.74 -0.27
CA HIS A 67 -1.36 33.98 -0.75
C HIS A 67 -0.54 34.71 -1.81
N LYS A 68 0.79 34.50 -1.86
CA LYS A 68 1.68 35.20 -2.80
C LYS A 68 1.45 34.81 -4.25
N THR A 69 1.16 33.53 -4.50
CA THR A 69 1.09 32.99 -5.87
C THR A 69 -0.24 32.32 -6.17
N SER A 70 -1.15 32.25 -5.22
CA SER A 70 -2.41 31.46 -5.31
C SER A 70 -2.18 29.99 -5.69
N ILE A 71 -0.99 29.45 -5.42
CA ILE A 71 -0.67 28.05 -5.66
C ILE A 71 -1.22 27.24 -4.49
N LEU A 72 -1.82 26.13 -4.84
CA LEU A 72 -2.36 25.16 -3.90
C LEU A 72 -1.64 23.83 -4.07
N VAL A 73 -1.13 23.30 -2.95
CA VAL A 73 -0.55 21.95 -2.89
C VAL A 73 -1.52 21.04 -2.15
N LYS A 74 -2.00 20.04 -2.86
CA LYS A 74 -2.88 18.99 -2.34
C LYS A 74 -2.51 17.65 -2.98
N ILE A 75 -2.57 16.59 -2.20
CA ILE A 75 -2.55 15.23 -2.73
C ILE A 75 -3.98 14.75 -2.96
N GLY A 76 -4.23 14.04 -4.06
CA GLY A 76 -5.52 13.41 -4.30
C GLY A 76 -5.76 12.26 -3.30
N ASP A 77 -6.97 12.17 -2.78
CA ASP A 77 -7.32 11.17 -1.75
C ASP A 77 -7.07 9.74 -2.25
N ASN A 78 -7.40 9.45 -3.50
CA ASN A 78 -7.13 8.16 -4.13
C ASN A 78 -5.63 7.82 -4.16
N VAL A 79 -4.76 8.82 -4.35
CA VAL A 79 -3.31 8.60 -4.40
C VAL A 79 -2.74 8.18 -3.05
N VAL A 80 -3.31 8.67 -1.94
CA VAL A 80 -2.91 8.26 -0.59
C VAL A 80 -3.19 6.77 -0.38
N ILE A 81 -4.42 6.36 -0.64
CA ILE A 81 -4.85 4.97 -0.47
C ILE A 81 -4.10 4.03 -1.42
N GLU A 82 -3.94 4.44 -2.68
CA GLU A 82 -3.18 3.67 -3.67
C GLU A 82 -1.73 3.44 -3.26
N GLN A 83 -1.03 4.48 -2.80
CA GLN A 83 0.37 4.33 -2.37
C GLN A 83 0.50 3.53 -1.08
N LEU A 84 -0.44 3.70 -0.15
CA LEU A 84 -0.48 2.88 1.06
C LEU A 84 -0.72 1.40 0.73
N LYS A 85 -1.59 1.10 -0.22
CA LYS A 85 -1.81 -0.25 -0.74
C LYS A 85 -0.50 -0.92 -1.17
N TYR A 86 0.34 -0.21 -1.93
CA TYR A 86 1.63 -0.74 -2.37
C TYR A 86 2.60 -0.98 -1.22
N ILE A 87 2.68 -0.04 -0.28
CA ILE A 87 3.54 -0.15 0.90
C ILE A 87 3.11 -1.35 1.77
N LEU A 88 1.83 -1.46 2.08
CA LEU A 88 1.30 -2.55 2.89
C LEU A 88 1.47 -3.91 2.20
N SER A 89 1.19 -3.97 0.90
CA SER A 89 1.34 -5.23 0.15
C SER A 89 2.77 -5.75 0.18
N PHE A 90 3.75 -4.86 0.05
CA PHE A 90 5.16 -5.24 0.10
C PHE A 90 5.63 -5.54 1.53
N SER A 91 5.40 -4.62 2.47
CA SER A 91 5.95 -4.74 3.82
C SER A 91 5.33 -5.87 4.64
N LEU A 92 4.09 -6.23 4.37
CA LEU A 92 3.37 -7.32 5.03
C LEU A 92 3.36 -8.62 4.22
N ASN A 93 3.96 -8.63 3.02
CA ASN A 93 3.94 -9.75 2.09
C ASN A 93 2.51 -10.33 1.93
N ALA A 94 1.55 -9.47 1.61
CA ALA A 94 0.15 -9.82 1.46
C ALA A 94 -0.49 -9.01 0.32
N ILE A 95 -1.71 -9.33 -0.03
CA ILE A 95 -2.43 -8.60 -1.06
C ILE A 95 -3.33 -7.57 -0.39
N PHE A 96 -3.13 -6.30 -0.71
CA PHE A 96 -4.04 -5.22 -0.36
C PHE A 96 -4.62 -4.61 -1.63
N ASP A 97 -5.93 -4.37 -1.65
CA ASP A 97 -6.61 -3.68 -2.76
C ASP A 97 -7.83 -2.90 -2.25
N GLU A 98 -8.24 -1.91 -3.01
CA GLU A 98 -9.43 -1.11 -2.74
C GLU A 98 -10.73 -1.86 -3.02
N SER A 99 -10.64 -3.03 -3.67
CA SER A 99 -11.78 -3.86 -4.04
C SER A 99 -11.67 -5.28 -3.48
N ALA A 100 -12.67 -5.67 -2.69
CA ALA A 100 -12.78 -7.04 -2.18
C ALA A 100 -12.85 -8.09 -3.31
N SER A 101 -13.45 -7.74 -4.45
CA SER A 101 -13.53 -8.65 -5.60
C SER A 101 -12.18 -8.92 -6.26
N VAL A 102 -11.25 -7.98 -6.20
CA VAL A 102 -9.87 -8.19 -6.66
C VAL A 102 -9.17 -9.20 -5.75
N ILE A 103 -9.28 -9.03 -4.43
CA ILE A 103 -8.73 -9.97 -3.45
C ILE A 103 -9.34 -11.36 -3.67
N GLU A 104 -10.66 -11.45 -3.84
CA GLU A 104 -11.34 -12.72 -4.10
C GLU A 104 -10.79 -13.41 -5.34
N ASN A 105 -10.65 -12.68 -6.44
CA ASN A 105 -10.18 -13.25 -7.71
C ASN A 105 -8.72 -13.72 -7.62
N LEU A 106 -7.85 -13.01 -6.91
CA LEU A 106 -6.44 -13.36 -6.74
C LEU A 106 -6.25 -14.54 -5.79
N CYS A 107 -7.09 -14.64 -4.74
CA CYS A 107 -7.01 -15.70 -3.74
C CYS A 107 -7.95 -16.87 -4.01
N ARG A 108 -8.76 -16.82 -5.06
CA ARG A 108 -9.66 -17.91 -5.42
C ARG A 108 -8.81 -19.11 -5.80
N ARG A 109 -8.90 -20.16 -5.00
CA ARG A 109 -8.40 -21.46 -5.42
C ARG A 109 -9.25 -21.89 -6.60
N GLY A 110 -8.75 -21.75 -7.81
CA GLY A 110 -9.38 -22.29 -9.01
C GLY A 110 -9.63 -23.79 -8.86
N ASN A 111 -10.46 -24.35 -9.71
CA ASN A 111 -10.66 -25.79 -9.81
C ASN A 111 -9.30 -26.51 -9.90
N ALA A 112 -9.24 -27.79 -9.58
CA ALA A 112 -8.04 -28.62 -9.34
C ALA A 112 -6.85 -28.46 -10.33
N HIS A 113 -7.03 -27.78 -11.46
CA HIS A 113 -5.96 -27.44 -12.42
C HIS A 113 -5.18 -26.16 -12.07
N ASP A 114 -5.72 -25.25 -11.23
CA ASP A 114 -5.09 -23.99 -10.85
C ASP A 114 -4.26 -24.10 -9.55
N ASN A 115 -4.14 -25.30 -8.99
CA ASN A 115 -3.42 -25.55 -7.73
C ASN A 115 -1.90 -25.31 -7.80
N TYR A 116 -1.34 -25.05 -8.98
CA TYR A 116 0.10 -24.84 -9.13
C TYR A 116 0.56 -23.50 -8.52
N ILE A 117 -0.27 -22.47 -8.59
CA ILE A 117 0.14 -21.11 -8.25
C ILE A 117 0.27 -20.92 -6.74
N SER A 118 -0.68 -21.42 -5.96
CA SER A 118 -0.66 -21.32 -4.51
C SER A 118 0.48 -22.10 -3.85
N SER A 119 1.05 -23.12 -4.54
CA SER A 119 2.17 -23.89 -4.01
C SER A 119 3.51 -23.21 -4.18
N TYR A 120 3.66 -22.24 -5.09
CA TYR A 120 4.91 -21.53 -5.34
C TYR A 120 5.03 -20.20 -4.57
N VAL A 121 3.91 -19.57 -4.23
CA VAL A 121 3.85 -18.30 -3.47
C VAL A 121 2.78 -18.42 -2.38
N THR A 122 2.93 -19.42 -1.52
CA THR A 122 1.92 -19.80 -0.54
C THR A 122 1.60 -18.68 0.44
N GLU A 123 2.61 -17.98 0.95
CA GLU A 123 2.41 -16.99 2.02
C GLU A 123 1.63 -15.76 1.56
N THR A 124 1.93 -15.22 0.37
CA THR A 124 1.29 -14.00 -0.13
C THR A 124 -0.19 -14.19 -0.44
N PHE A 125 -0.58 -15.38 -0.91
CA PHE A 125 -1.95 -15.70 -1.30
C PHE A 125 -2.71 -16.53 -0.26
N ASP A 126 -2.10 -16.81 0.89
CA ASP A 126 -2.71 -17.60 1.95
C ASP A 126 -3.79 -16.80 2.67
N LYS A 127 -4.99 -17.39 2.77
CA LYS A 127 -6.15 -16.80 3.44
C LYS A 127 -6.22 -17.15 4.93
N GLU A 128 -5.45 -18.15 5.35
CA GLU A 128 -5.45 -18.63 6.74
C GLU A 128 -4.38 -17.95 7.58
N ARG A 129 -3.50 -17.17 6.93
CA ARG A 129 -2.48 -16.38 7.61
C ARG A 129 -3.13 -15.22 8.36
N ASN A 130 -2.64 -14.96 9.57
CA ASN A 130 -2.96 -13.77 10.34
C ASN A 130 -1.69 -12.94 10.51
N PHE A 131 -1.82 -11.63 10.47
CA PHE A 131 -0.73 -10.74 10.83
C PHE A 131 -0.50 -10.76 12.32
N THR A 132 0.77 -10.79 12.68
CA THR A 132 1.22 -10.62 14.06
C THR A 132 1.46 -9.12 14.34
N ARG A 133 1.66 -8.80 15.62
CA ARG A 133 2.08 -7.46 16.01
C ARG A 133 3.47 -7.11 15.43
N GLU A 134 4.35 -8.07 15.35
CA GLU A 134 5.70 -7.91 14.80
C GLU A 134 5.66 -7.58 13.31
N ASP A 135 4.76 -8.19 12.53
CA ASP A 135 4.56 -7.86 11.11
C ASP A 135 4.18 -6.37 10.96
N TRP A 136 3.26 -5.88 11.80
CA TRP A 136 2.86 -4.48 11.78
C TRP A 136 3.97 -3.53 12.25
N GLU A 137 4.71 -3.89 13.27
CA GLU A 137 5.88 -3.10 13.72
C GLU A 137 6.93 -2.98 12.61
N TYR A 138 7.19 -4.06 11.87
CA TYR A 138 8.04 -4.04 10.68
C TYR A 138 7.48 -3.10 9.60
N SER A 139 6.20 -3.22 9.29
CA SER A 139 5.53 -2.38 8.29
C SER A 139 5.57 -0.89 8.66
N ILE A 140 5.36 -0.56 9.94
CA ILE A 140 5.49 0.82 10.45
C ILE A 140 6.92 1.34 10.25
N GLN A 141 7.95 0.54 10.56
CA GLN A 141 9.34 0.96 10.36
C GLN A 141 9.67 1.13 8.88
N PHE A 142 9.15 0.25 8.02
CA PHE A 142 9.31 0.39 6.57
C PHE A 142 8.66 1.69 6.07
N TYR A 143 7.43 1.97 6.48
CA TYR A 143 6.73 3.23 6.15
C TYR A 143 7.54 4.46 6.57
N LYS A 144 8.05 4.48 7.82
CA LYS A 144 8.87 5.58 8.31
C LYS A 144 10.10 5.80 7.45
N LYS A 145 10.82 4.73 7.08
CA LYS A 145 11.96 4.84 6.18
C LYS A 145 11.58 5.42 4.82
N MET A 146 10.44 4.98 4.26
CA MET A 146 9.92 5.51 3.02
C MET A 146 9.64 7.02 3.08
N MET A 147 9.07 7.50 4.20
CA MET A 147 8.77 8.93 4.36
C MET A 147 10.02 9.79 4.46
N HIS A 148 11.15 9.23 4.92
CA HIS A 148 12.44 9.94 5.04
C HIS A 148 13.31 9.91 3.77
N LEU A 149 12.91 9.19 2.74
CA LEU A 149 13.63 9.21 1.45
C LEU A 149 13.58 10.60 0.81
N ALA A 150 14.62 10.94 0.07
CA ALA A 150 14.54 12.08 -0.84
C ALA A 150 13.40 11.88 -1.85
N ARG A 151 12.78 12.99 -2.30
CA ARG A 151 11.55 12.91 -3.10
C ARG A 151 11.68 12.08 -4.38
N ASP A 152 12.83 12.17 -5.04
CA ASP A 152 13.05 11.43 -6.28
C ASP A 152 13.32 9.95 -6.02
N GLU A 153 14.06 9.63 -4.96
CA GLU A 153 14.23 8.26 -4.47
C GLU A 153 12.87 7.64 -4.08
N TYR A 154 12.06 8.38 -3.34
CA TYR A 154 10.70 7.95 -2.99
C TYR A 154 9.88 7.58 -4.23
N LYS A 155 9.93 8.40 -5.29
CA LYS A 155 9.20 8.12 -6.54
C LYS A 155 9.69 6.83 -7.21
N ILE A 156 11.00 6.60 -7.20
CA ILE A 156 11.60 5.40 -7.78
C ILE A 156 11.12 4.17 -7.00
N VAL A 157 11.28 4.18 -5.68
CA VAL A 157 10.84 3.06 -4.83
C VAL A 157 9.34 2.82 -4.98
N MET A 158 8.51 3.88 -4.99
CA MET A 158 7.05 3.72 -5.18
C MET A 158 6.69 3.10 -6.53
N ARG A 159 7.42 3.40 -7.61
CA ARG A 159 7.23 2.72 -8.90
C ARG A 159 7.54 1.23 -8.81
N CYS A 160 8.61 0.87 -8.10
CA CYS A 160 8.98 -0.52 -7.89
C CYS A 160 7.95 -1.27 -7.04
N LEU A 161 7.42 -0.64 -5.98
CA LEU A 161 6.34 -1.21 -5.17
C LEU A 161 5.04 -1.36 -5.97
N ALA A 162 4.72 -0.40 -6.83
CA ALA A 162 3.58 -0.50 -7.75
C ALA A 162 3.76 -1.66 -8.75
N ALA A 163 4.96 -1.83 -9.30
CA ALA A 163 5.28 -2.95 -10.18
C ALA A 163 5.18 -4.30 -9.43
N TYR A 164 5.70 -4.36 -8.20
CA TYR A 164 5.53 -5.54 -7.34
C TYR A 164 4.06 -5.89 -7.15
N HIS A 165 3.22 -4.92 -6.79
CA HIS A 165 1.78 -5.14 -6.64
C HIS A 165 1.10 -5.54 -7.96
N ALA A 166 1.46 -4.91 -9.08
CA ALA A 166 0.93 -5.24 -10.39
C ALA A 166 1.26 -6.67 -10.82
N SER A 167 2.42 -7.21 -10.39
CA SER A 167 2.82 -8.59 -10.70
C SER A 167 1.80 -9.61 -10.19
N PHE A 168 1.11 -9.33 -9.07
CA PHE A 168 0.06 -10.21 -8.54
C PHE A 168 -1.10 -10.37 -9.51
N SER A 169 -1.51 -9.29 -10.19
CA SER A 169 -2.67 -9.30 -11.10
C SER A 169 -2.46 -10.17 -12.34
N VAL A 170 -1.20 -10.39 -12.73
CA VAL A 170 -0.86 -11.17 -13.91
C VAL A 170 -0.32 -12.56 -13.58
N PHE A 171 0.07 -12.78 -12.33
CA PHE A 171 0.73 -14.01 -11.88
C PHE A 171 -0.08 -15.28 -12.21
N SER A 172 -1.40 -15.25 -12.01
CA SER A 172 -2.29 -16.37 -12.29
C SER A 172 -2.51 -16.64 -13.79
N LYS A 173 -2.22 -15.66 -14.64
CA LYS A 173 -2.46 -15.73 -16.09
C LYS A 173 -1.17 -15.95 -16.88
N ASP A 174 -0.10 -15.30 -16.46
CA ASP A 174 1.19 -15.33 -17.13
C ASP A 174 2.32 -15.12 -16.12
N ILE A 175 2.90 -16.23 -15.68
CA ILE A 175 4.03 -16.24 -14.73
C ILE A 175 5.27 -15.54 -15.32
N SER A 176 5.51 -15.71 -16.63
CA SER A 176 6.66 -15.11 -17.29
C SER A 176 6.55 -13.60 -17.33
N LEU A 177 5.36 -13.06 -17.59
CA LEU A 177 5.11 -11.63 -17.55
C LEU A 177 5.23 -11.09 -16.11
N SER A 178 4.66 -11.80 -15.13
CA SER A 178 4.80 -11.43 -13.71
C SER A 178 6.28 -11.36 -13.29
N TYR A 179 7.05 -12.37 -13.66
CA TYR A 179 8.50 -12.38 -13.42
C TYR A 179 9.22 -11.20 -14.09
N SER A 180 8.89 -10.92 -15.35
CA SER A 180 9.48 -9.80 -16.09
C SER A 180 9.19 -8.44 -15.43
N ILE A 181 7.99 -8.25 -14.89
CA ILE A 181 7.63 -7.04 -14.13
C ILE A 181 8.49 -6.91 -12.86
N LEU A 182 8.73 -8.00 -12.15
CA LEU A 182 9.57 -8.00 -10.95
C LEU A 182 11.05 -7.73 -11.29
N VAL A 183 11.57 -8.33 -12.35
CA VAL A 183 12.95 -8.07 -12.83
C VAL A 183 13.11 -6.60 -13.18
N TYR A 184 12.17 -6.02 -13.94
CA TYR A 184 12.17 -4.60 -14.27
C TYR A 184 12.19 -3.70 -13.01
N ALA A 185 11.41 -4.05 -11.98
CA ALA A 185 11.42 -3.31 -10.72
C ALA A 185 12.80 -3.37 -10.03
N LEU A 186 13.44 -4.55 -10.01
CA LEU A 186 14.78 -4.73 -9.43
C LEU A 186 15.85 -3.98 -10.23
N GLU A 187 15.81 -4.03 -11.55
CA GLU A 187 16.72 -3.28 -12.43
C GLU A 187 16.59 -1.77 -12.18
N THR A 188 15.35 -1.27 -12.09
CA THR A 188 15.09 0.15 -11.77
C THR A 188 15.68 0.55 -10.41
N LEU A 189 15.64 -0.32 -9.41
CA LEU A 189 16.28 -0.05 -8.12
C LEU A 189 17.80 -0.06 -8.26
N SER A 190 18.38 -1.06 -8.90
CA SER A 190 19.84 -1.18 -9.03
C SER A 190 20.48 -0.05 -9.84
N GLU A 191 19.78 0.51 -10.82
CA GLU A 191 20.27 1.64 -11.61
C GLU A 191 20.26 2.98 -10.85
N ASN A 192 19.50 3.09 -9.78
CA ASN A 192 19.30 4.36 -9.06
C ASN A 192 19.87 4.35 -7.63
N PHE A 193 20.26 3.20 -7.11
CA PHE A 193 20.79 3.04 -5.75
C PHE A 193 22.06 2.17 -5.79
N ASP A 194 23.17 2.72 -6.32
CA ASP A 194 24.50 2.14 -6.25
C ASP A 194 25.20 2.44 -4.91
#